data_c0afdc3d63bd1367d79d33e32f0922eb
#
_entry.id   c0afdc3d63bd1367d79d33e32f0922eb
#
_cell.length_a   1.000
_cell.length_b   1.000
_cell.length_c   1.000
_cell.angle_alpha   90.00
_cell.angle_beta   90.00
_cell.angle_gamma   90.00
#
_symmetry.space_group_name_H-M   'P 1'
#
loop_
_entity.id
_entity.type
_entity.pdbx_description
1 polymer ?
#
loop_
_entity_poly.entity_id
_entity_poly.type
_entity_poly.pdbx_seq_one_letter_code
_entity_poly.pdbx_strand_id
1 'polypeptide(L)'
;MIRQPRPAKRLLHHLMALDRTDQTVQIEEIPVACPRLPAAFHGARVAVVADVHFPDALLSIPALVDCVAIQNPGAIFLPGDLTNSYTFFDEVRLAKLAKALSAIAPCYAVAGNHEMRLGREKRYGAILERNGIHYLSDSYADWTMKGETIRLFGAARKRPTPLAVDGQPSVVITHKPDRFHYYCRARWELVVCGHAHGGQMRLGEHSLYAPGQGFFPTYSGGVYTADNTVMVVSRGLGNSSIPWRVSNRPHLPVLILQPKL
;
A
#
# COMPACT_ATOMS: atom_id res chain seq x y z
N MET A 1 -4.31 15.33 -46.68
CA MET A 1 -5.41 14.71 -45.86
C MET A 1 -4.89 14.41 -44.46
N ILE A 2 -5.25 15.23 -43.49
CA ILE A 2 -4.89 15.01 -42.07
C ILE A 2 -5.89 14.00 -41.53
N ARG A 3 -5.41 12.79 -41.20
CA ARG A 3 -6.26 11.76 -40.59
C ARG A 3 -6.75 12.26 -39.23
N GLN A 4 -8.04 12.45 -39.07
CA GLN A 4 -8.63 12.74 -37.76
C GLN A 4 -8.34 11.59 -36.79
N PRO A 5 -7.92 11.85 -35.52
CA PRO A 5 -7.68 10.81 -34.57
C PRO A 5 -8.97 10.05 -34.25
N ARG A 6 -8.86 8.72 -34.15
CA ARG A 6 -9.99 7.84 -33.83
C ARG A 6 -10.72 8.32 -32.56
N PRO A 7 -12.07 8.20 -32.50
CA PRO A 7 -12.86 8.76 -31.40
C PRO A 7 -12.40 8.33 -30.00
N ALA A 8 -11.87 7.11 -29.85
CA ALA A 8 -11.27 6.64 -28.60
C ALA A 8 -10.03 7.45 -28.17
N LYS A 9 -9.18 7.90 -29.12
CA LYS A 9 -8.04 8.78 -28.80
C LYS A 9 -8.49 10.19 -28.39
N ARG A 10 -9.56 10.70 -28.95
CA ARG A 10 -10.13 12.00 -28.58
C ARG A 10 -10.76 11.96 -27.19
N LEU A 11 -11.50 10.90 -26.88
CA LEU A 11 -12.08 10.69 -25.53
C LEU A 11 -10.98 10.54 -24.49
N LEU A 12 -9.95 9.75 -24.77
CA LEU A 12 -8.80 9.58 -23.87
C LEU A 12 -8.06 10.90 -23.65
N HIS A 13 -7.85 11.70 -24.71
CA HIS A 13 -7.22 13.03 -24.61
C HIS A 13 -8.08 14.02 -23.81
N HIS A 14 -9.40 13.92 -23.91
CA HIS A 14 -10.33 14.76 -23.17
C HIS A 14 -10.38 14.36 -21.68
N LEU A 15 -10.44 13.07 -21.37
CA LEU A 15 -10.35 12.52 -20.02
C LEU A 15 -9.00 12.87 -19.36
N MET A 16 -7.91 12.83 -20.12
CA MET A 16 -6.58 13.21 -19.65
C MET A 16 -6.43 14.72 -19.38
N ALA A 17 -7.18 15.56 -20.11
CA ALA A 17 -7.18 17.01 -19.88
C ALA A 17 -7.97 17.41 -18.64
N LEU A 18 -8.96 16.63 -18.25
CA LEU A 18 -9.83 16.91 -17.11
C LEU A 18 -9.18 16.64 -15.74
N ASP A 19 -8.16 15.77 -15.67
CA ASP A 19 -7.63 15.28 -14.38
C ASP A 19 -6.14 15.58 -14.14
N ARG A 20 -5.50 16.38 -14.99
CA ARG A 20 -4.09 16.77 -14.81
C ARG A 20 -3.83 17.71 -13.62
N THR A 21 -4.86 18.18 -12.97
CA THR A 21 -4.76 19.29 -11.99
C THR A 21 -4.81 18.87 -10.54
N ASP A 22 -5.40 17.74 -10.18
CA ASP A 22 -5.52 17.32 -8.79
C ASP A 22 -4.61 16.13 -8.44
N GLN A 23 -3.34 16.44 -8.21
CA GLN A 23 -2.36 15.49 -7.65
C GLN A 23 -2.24 15.61 -6.12
N THR A 24 -3.17 16.30 -5.48
CA THR A 24 -3.23 16.35 -4.02
C THR A 24 -3.51 14.97 -3.46
N VAL A 25 -2.82 14.61 -2.39
CA VAL A 25 -3.01 13.31 -1.74
C VAL A 25 -4.42 13.24 -1.16
N GLN A 26 -5.14 12.20 -1.50
CA GLN A 26 -6.38 11.84 -0.82
C GLN A 26 -6.03 11.05 0.44
N ILE A 27 -6.23 11.65 1.60
CA ILE A 27 -6.15 10.97 2.88
C ILE A 27 -7.53 10.39 3.17
N GLU A 28 -7.59 9.09 3.48
CA GLU A 28 -8.84 8.39 3.74
C GLU A 28 -8.73 7.60 5.04
N GLU A 29 -9.53 7.99 6.04
CA GLU A 29 -9.67 7.23 7.28
C GLU A 29 -10.58 6.03 7.05
N ILE A 30 -10.08 4.84 7.33
CA ILE A 30 -10.76 3.58 7.08
C ILE A 30 -10.90 2.82 8.40
N PRO A 31 -12.12 2.72 8.98
CA PRO A 31 -12.34 1.87 10.14
C PRO A 31 -12.18 0.41 9.73
N VAL A 32 -11.40 -0.34 10.52
CA VAL A 32 -11.09 -1.76 10.26
C VAL A 32 -11.40 -2.58 11.50
N ALA A 33 -12.31 -3.54 11.34
CA ALA A 33 -12.66 -4.48 12.40
C ALA A 33 -11.56 -5.55 12.56
N CYS A 34 -11.05 -5.66 13.77
CA CYS A 34 -10.16 -6.74 14.20
C CYS A 34 -10.72 -7.28 15.52
N PRO A 35 -11.57 -8.32 15.50
CA PRO A 35 -12.32 -8.77 16.69
C PRO A 35 -11.46 -9.16 17.89
N ARG A 36 -10.24 -9.63 17.65
CA ARG A 36 -9.28 -10.03 18.70
C ARG A 36 -8.26 -8.95 19.04
N LEU A 37 -8.58 -7.68 18.69
CA LEU A 37 -7.67 -6.55 18.92
C LEU A 37 -7.48 -6.29 20.41
N PRO A 38 -6.24 -6.29 20.95
CA PRO A 38 -5.97 -5.91 22.34
C PRO A 38 -6.38 -4.45 22.61
N ALA A 39 -6.74 -4.15 23.87
CA ALA A 39 -7.30 -2.85 24.25
C ALA A 39 -6.36 -1.67 23.93
N ALA A 40 -5.06 -1.85 24.06
CA ALA A 40 -4.06 -0.83 23.75
C ALA A 40 -4.12 -0.35 22.28
N PHE A 41 -4.65 -1.18 21.39
CA PHE A 41 -4.75 -0.89 19.95
C PHE A 41 -6.11 -0.35 19.52
N HIS A 42 -7.09 -0.23 20.42
CA HIS A 42 -8.39 0.35 20.08
C HIS A 42 -8.23 1.81 19.63
N GLY A 43 -8.66 2.12 18.42
CA GLY A 43 -8.47 3.42 17.79
C GLY A 43 -7.05 3.69 17.26
N ALA A 44 -6.16 2.70 17.31
CA ALA A 44 -4.82 2.85 16.76
C ALA A 44 -4.88 3.18 15.26
N ARG A 45 -4.07 4.16 14.86
CA ARG A 45 -4.00 4.67 13.50
C ARG A 45 -2.82 4.02 12.78
N VAL A 46 -3.04 3.48 11.59
CA VAL A 46 -1.99 2.91 10.76
C VAL A 46 -1.97 3.62 9.41
N ALA A 47 -0.91 4.36 9.12
CA ALA A 47 -0.73 4.96 7.79
C ALA A 47 -0.18 3.92 6.81
N VAL A 48 -0.76 3.86 5.60
CA VAL A 48 -0.33 2.91 4.56
C VAL A 48 0.38 3.65 3.43
N VAL A 49 1.70 3.49 3.33
CA VAL A 49 2.55 4.12 2.32
C VAL A 49 2.95 3.08 1.28
N ALA A 50 2.27 3.08 0.14
CA ALA A 50 2.45 2.10 -0.93
C ALA A 50 2.74 2.75 -2.29
N ASP A 51 3.44 2.02 -3.16
CA ASP A 51 3.57 2.33 -4.58
C ASP A 51 4.06 3.77 -4.83
N VAL A 52 5.18 4.15 -4.22
CA VAL A 52 5.79 5.50 -4.34
C VAL A 52 6.59 5.62 -5.63
N HIS A 53 7.26 4.55 -6.04
CA HIS A 53 7.99 4.42 -7.30
C HIS A 53 9.11 5.43 -7.52
N PHE A 54 10.04 5.60 -6.57
CA PHE A 54 11.22 6.41 -6.83
C PHE A 54 12.03 5.89 -8.03
N PRO A 55 12.57 6.79 -8.88
CA PRO A 55 12.64 8.26 -8.76
C PRO A 55 11.38 8.99 -9.25
N ASP A 56 10.38 8.30 -9.82
CA ASP A 56 9.23 8.85 -10.54
C ASP A 56 8.04 9.16 -9.61
N ALA A 57 8.33 9.37 -8.32
CA ALA A 57 7.33 9.68 -7.30
C ALA A 57 6.59 11.01 -7.61
N LEU A 58 5.28 11.01 -7.39
CA LEU A 58 4.43 12.20 -7.59
C LEU A 58 4.65 13.27 -6.50
N LEU A 59 5.08 12.84 -5.31
CA LEU A 59 5.30 13.71 -4.17
C LEU A 59 6.78 13.86 -3.85
N SER A 60 7.17 15.02 -3.37
CA SER A 60 8.47 15.18 -2.71
C SER A 60 8.48 14.42 -1.37
N ILE A 61 9.67 14.00 -0.93
CA ILE A 61 9.79 13.31 0.38
C ILE A 61 9.23 14.16 1.53
N PRO A 62 9.56 15.47 1.66
CA PRO A 62 8.97 16.29 2.71
C PRO A 62 7.44 16.30 2.67
N ALA A 63 6.82 16.53 1.50
CA ALA A 63 5.37 16.56 1.37
C ALA A 63 4.71 15.24 1.76
N LEU A 64 5.32 14.09 1.37
CA LEU A 64 4.82 12.78 1.77
C LEU A 64 4.95 12.56 3.28
N VAL A 65 6.08 12.92 3.86
CA VAL A 65 6.36 12.80 5.30
C VAL A 65 5.40 13.66 6.11
N ASP A 66 5.14 14.89 5.69
CA ASP A 66 4.19 15.80 6.33
C ASP A 66 2.76 15.23 6.29
N CYS A 67 2.33 14.68 5.13
CA CYS A 67 1.03 14.00 5.01
C CYS A 67 0.89 12.83 5.98
N VAL A 68 1.95 12.06 6.22
CA VAL A 68 1.95 10.93 7.16
C VAL A 68 1.99 11.43 8.61
N ALA A 69 2.86 12.38 8.93
CA ALA A 69 3.06 12.86 10.29
C ALA A 69 1.79 13.49 10.89
N ILE A 70 1.06 14.28 10.10
CA ILE A 70 -0.19 14.92 10.54
C ILE A 70 -1.28 13.91 10.92
N GLN A 71 -1.18 12.66 10.44
CA GLN A 71 -2.12 11.60 10.80
C GLN A 71 -1.86 11.00 12.17
N ASN A 72 -0.74 11.34 12.82
CA ASN A 72 -0.33 10.83 14.12
C ASN A 72 -0.44 9.29 14.20
N PRO A 73 0.20 8.53 13.30
CA PRO A 73 0.05 7.08 13.25
C PRO A 73 0.78 6.39 14.41
N GLY A 74 0.17 5.32 14.93
CA GLY A 74 0.82 4.40 15.88
C GLY A 74 1.74 3.39 15.18
N ALA A 75 1.56 3.19 13.86
CA ALA A 75 2.46 2.44 12.98
C ALA A 75 2.33 2.89 11.53
N ILE A 76 3.33 2.58 10.71
CA ILE A 76 3.33 2.81 9.26
C ILE A 76 3.57 1.48 8.55
N PHE A 77 2.63 1.08 7.68
CA PHE A 77 2.77 -0.11 6.86
C PHE A 77 3.16 0.26 5.42
N LEU A 78 4.21 -0.41 4.92
CA LEU A 78 4.75 -0.17 3.59
C LEU A 78 4.63 -1.45 2.75
N PRO A 79 3.51 -1.64 2.04
CA PRO A 79 3.24 -2.86 1.28
C PRO A 79 4.00 -2.96 -0.06
N GLY A 80 5.13 -2.27 -0.21
CA GLY A 80 6.06 -2.42 -1.33
C GLY A 80 5.93 -1.39 -2.45
N ASP A 81 6.72 -1.60 -3.49
CA ASP A 81 6.87 -0.73 -4.67
C ASP A 81 7.21 0.72 -4.30
N LEU A 82 8.14 0.91 -3.34
CA LEU A 82 8.70 2.23 -3.02
C LEU A 82 9.68 2.68 -4.11
N THR A 83 10.27 1.73 -4.86
CA THR A 83 11.20 2.00 -5.95
C THR A 83 10.67 1.47 -7.28
N ASN A 84 11.09 2.10 -8.39
CA ASN A 84 10.75 1.65 -9.72
C ASN A 84 11.80 0.66 -10.27
N SER A 85 11.37 -0.40 -10.97
CA SER A 85 12.28 -1.34 -11.62
C SER A 85 12.66 -0.97 -13.05
N TYR A 86 11.96 -0.04 -13.67
CA TYR A 86 12.20 0.40 -15.05
C TYR A 86 13.26 1.50 -15.17
N THR A 87 13.64 2.09 -14.03
CA THR A 87 14.65 3.15 -13.93
C THR A 87 15.81 2.73 -13.03
N PHE A 88 16.72 3.63 -12.72
CA PHE A 88 17.77 3.34 -11.75
C PHE A 88 17.20 3.17 -10.35
N PHE A 89 17.88 2.38 -9.53
CA PHE A 89 17.50 2.14 -8.14
C PHE A 89 17.96 3.33 -7.28
N ASP A 90 17.01 4.19 -6.91
CA ASP A 90 17.29 5.42 -6.15
C ASP A 90 17.41 5.14 -4.65
N GLU A 91 18.57 4.65 -4.26
CA GLU A 91 18.86 4.32 -2.85
C GLU A 91 18.88 5.54 -1.95
N VAL A 92 19.29 6.68 -2.49
CA VAL A 92 19.41 7.92 -1.71
C VAL A 92 18.02 8.41 -1.29
N ARG A 93 17.05 8.41 -2.23
CA ARG A 93 15.67 8.78 -1.90
C ARG A 93 15.01 7.73 -1.02
N LEU A 94 15.23 6.44 -1.28
CA LEU A 94 14.72 5.36 -0.44
C LEU A 94 15.22 5.49 1.00
N ALA A 95 16.51 5.69 1.21
CA ALA A 95 17.10 5.86 2.54
C ALA A 95 16.57 7.12 3.25
N LYS A 96 16.44 8.26 2.53
CA LYS A 96 15.88 9.49 3.08
C LYS A 96 14.42 9.31 3.52
N LEU A 97 13.59 8.66 2.69
CA LEU A 97 12.20 8.38 3.05
C LEU A 97 12.14 7.45 4.26
N ALA A 98 12.89 6.35 4.24
CA ALA A 98 12.91 5.37 5.32
C ALA A 98 13.27 6.01 6.67
N LYS A 99 14.35 6.82 6.70
CA LYS A 99 14.78 7.54 7.90
C LYS A 99 13.73 8.53 8.39
N ALA A 100 13.04 9.23 7.50
CA ALA A 100 12.03 10.22 7.87
C ALA A 100 10.76 9.54 8.40
N LEU A 101 10.30 8.45 7.79
CA LEU A 101 9.12 7.72 8.26
C LEU A 101 9.37 7.01 9.60
N SER A 102 10.53 6.38 9.78
CA SER A 102 10.89 5.69 11.04
C SER A 102 11.02 6.64 12.24
N ALA A 103 11.23 7.94 11.99
CA ALA A 103 11.21 8.97 13.02
C ALA A 103 9.78 9.35 13.47
N ILE A 104 8.75 9.00 12.71
CA ILE A 104 7.34 9.29 13.06
C ILE A 104 6.77 8.17 13.92
N ALA A 105 6.89 6.91 13.47
CA ALA A 105 6.30 5.74 14.12
C ALA A 105 7.03 4.45 13.70
N PRO A 106 6.84 3.32 14.42
CA PRO A 106 7.31 2.02 13.97
C PRO A 106 6.83 1.70 12.55
N CYS A 107 7.76 1.29 11.68
CA CYS A 107 7.51 1.02 10.28
C CYS A 107 7.73 -0.46 9.95
N TYR A 108 6.80 -1.05 9.19
CA TYR A 108 6.86 -2.45 8.76
C TYR A 108 6.68 -2.51 7.24
N ALA A 109 7.65 -3.08 6.55
CA ALA A 109 7.72 -3.07 5.09
C ALA A 109 7.87 -4.46 4.49
N VAL A 110 7.28 -4.67 3.33
CA VAL A 110 7.56 -5.80 2.43
C VAL A 110 8.08 -5.29 1.09
N ALA A 111 8.70 -6.14 0.31
CA ALA A 111 9.04 -5.83 -1.07
C ALA A 111 7.82 -6.00 -1.99
N GLY A 112 7.67 -5.10 -2.94
CA GLY A 112 6.76 -5.25 -4.05
C GLY A 112 7.40 -5.96 -5.24
N ASN A 113 6.70 -6.00 -6.37
CA ASN A 113 7.24 -6.65 -7.56
C ASN A 113 8.38 -5.86 -8.22
N HIS A 114 8.44 -4.56 -8.01
CA HIS A 114 9.51 -3.72 -8.53
C HIS A 114 10.84 -3.97 -7.79
N GLU A 115 10.82 -4.14 -6.49
CA GLU A 115 12.00 -4.50 -5.70
C GLU A 115 12.46 -5.93 -5.99
N MET A 116 11.53 -6.87 -6.20
CA MET A 116 11.86 -8.27 -6.50
C MET A 116 12.46 -8.44 -7.90
N ARG A 117 12.10 -7.55 -8.84
CA ARG A 117 12.62 -7.60 -10.19
C ARG A 117 14.11 -7.27 -10.18
N LEU A 118 14.89 -7.98 -10.98
CA LEU A 118 16.35 -7.82 -11.06
C LEU A 118 17.10 -8.11 -9.74
N GLY A 119 16.50 -8.85 -8.80
CA GLY A 119 17.14 -9.27 -7.57
C GLY A 119 17.48 -8.15 -6.57
N ARG A 120 16.80 -7.01 -6.66
CA ARG A 120 17.07 -5.84 -5.80
C ARG A 120 16.52 -5.98 -4.39
N GLU A 121 15.68 -6.98 -4.11
CA GLU A 121 14.99 -7.19 -2.84
C GLU A 121 15.93 -7.15 -1.62
N LYS A 122 17.06 -7.87 -1.67
CA LYS A 122 18.02 -7.89 -0.55
C LYS A 122 18.61 -6.51 -0.26
N ARG A 123 18.95 -5.78 -1.32
CA ARG A 123 19.51 -4.42 -1.20
C ARG A 123 18.49 -3.43 -0.67
N TYR A 124 17.24 -3.54 -1.14
CA TYR A 124 16.11 -2.78 -0.65
C TYR A 124 15.90 -3.02 0.87
N GLY A 125 15.78 -4.28 1.29
CA GLY A 125 15.61 -4.62 2.71
C GLY A 125 16.75 -4.08 3.59
N ALA A 126 18.01 -4.25 3.16
CA ALA A 126 19.16 -3.74 3.91
C ALA A 126 19.17 -2.20 4.07
N ILE A 127 18.65 -1.46 3.08
CA ILE A 127 18.51 0.01 3.19
C ILE A 127 17.41 0.35 4.19
N LEU A 128 16.29 -0.33 4.15
CA LEU A 128 15.18 -0.09 5.07
C LEU A 128 15.59 -0.36 6.52
N GLU A 129 16.20 -1.50 6.80
CA GLU A 129 16.65 -1.89 8.14
C GLU A 129 17.68 -0.93 8.72
N ARG A 130 18.67 -0.50 7.92
CA ARG A 130 19.67 0.50 8.34
C ARG A 130 19.06 1.86 8.68
N ASN A 131 17.86 2.14 8.20
CA ASN A 131 17.14 3.39 8.43
C ASN A 131 15.94 3.22 9.36
N GLY A 132 15.88 2.13 10.15
CA GLY A 132 14.92 1.95 11.24
C GLY A 132 13.56 1.39 10.82
N ILE A 133 13.44 0.81 9.63
CA ILE A 133 12.22 0.11 9.17
C ILE A 133 12.39 -1.39 9.29
N HIS A 134 11.43 -2.08 9.92
CA HIS A 134 11.37 -3.54 9.97
C HIS A 134 11.02 -4.09 8.59
N TYR A 135 12.01 -4.63 7.89
CA TYR A 135 11.79 -5.28 6.60
C TYR A 135 11.38 -6.75 6.81
N LEU A 136 10.24 -7.12 6.24
CA LEU A 136 9.65 -8.44 6.37
C LEU A 136 9.70 -9.18 5.03
N SER A 137 10.41 -10.31 4.99
CA SER A 137 10.46 -11.20 3.83
C SER A 137 10.05 -12.60 4.25
N ASP A 138 8.76 -12.89 4.14
CA ASP A 138 8.14 -14.12 4.64
C ASP A 138 8.45 -14.39 6.13
N SER A 139 8.39 -13.33 6.93
CA SER A 139 8.77 -13.31 8.35
C SER A 139 7.78 -12.53 9.21
N TYR A 140 7.90 -12.67 10.51
CA TYR A 140 7.08 -11.98 11.51
C TYR A 140 7.83 -10.83 12.17
N ALA A 141 7.08 -9.82 12.63
CA ALA A 141 7.54 -8.81 13.56
C ALA A 141 6.45 -8.51 14.59
N ASP A 142 6.86 -8.05 15.74
CA ASP A 142 5.97 -7.64 16.79
C ASP A 142 5.77 -6.12 16.75
N TRP A 143 4.53 -5.68 16.89
CA TRP A 143 4.15 -4.29 17.09
C TRP A 143 3.58 -4.13 18.51
N THR A 144 4.24 -3.31 19.32
CA THR A 144 3.89 -3.11 20.74
C THR A 144 3.36 -1.70 20.96
N MET A 145 2.23 -1.59 21.64
CA MET A 145 1.63 -0.35 22.12
C MET A 145 1.20 -0.49 23.58
N LYS A 146 1.59 0.46 24.43
CA LYS A 146 1.18 0.52 25.84
C LYS A 146 1.32 -0.82 26.59
N GLY A 147 2.38 -1.58 26.27
CA GLY A 147 2.66 -2.88 26.89
C GLY A 147 1.95 -4.09 26.30
N GLU A 148 1.00 -3.92 25.39
CA GLU A 148 0.39 -5.01 24.63
C GLU A 148 1.03 -5.15 23.25
N THR A 149 1.06 -6.36 22.70
CA THR A 149 1.75 -6.67 21.44
C THR A 149 0.84 -7.42 20.50
N ILE A 150 0.86 -7.05 19.22
CA ILE A 150 0.30 -7.87 18.13
C ILE A 150 1.41 -8.30 17.19
N ARG A 151 1.24 -9.47 16.57
CA ARG A 151 2.21 -10.02 15.63
C ARG A 151 1.77 -9.81 14.20
N LEU A 152 2.64 -9.16 13.41
CA LEU A 152 2.46 -8.90 12.00
C LEU A 152 3.23 -9.92 11.18
N PHE A 153 2.69 -10.32 10.02
CA PHE A 153 3.42 -11.10 9.04
C PHE A 153 3.64 -10.30 7.76
N GLY A 154 4.85 -10.28 7.24
CA GLY A 154 5.15 -9.73 5.93
C GLY A 154 5.22 -10.84 4.87
N ALA A 155 4.21 -10.92 4.00
CA ALA A 155 4.14 -11.91 2.94
C ALA A 155 4.77 -11.37 1.65
N ALA A 156 6.01 -11.79 1.36
CA ALA A 156 6.71 -11.46 0.13
C ALA A 156 6.41 -12.48 -0.99
N ARG A 157 6.70 -13.75 -0.77
CA ARG A 157 6.57 -14.84 -1.76
C ARG A 157 5.67 -15.96 -1.29
N LYS A 158 5.73 -16.30 -0.01
CA LYS A 158 5.00 -17.41 0.59
C LYS A 158 3.51 -17.10 0.77
N ARG A 159 2.74 -18.14 0.93
CA ARG A 159 1.33 -18.08 1.34
C ARG A 159 1.27 -18.61 2.77
N PRO A 160 1.48 -17.77 3.77
CA PRO A 160 1.58 -18.23 5.14
C PRO A 160 0.21 -18.62 5.69
N THR A 161 0.19 -19.64 6.53
CA THR A 161 -0.92 -19.86 7.46
C THR A 161 -0.74 -18.89 8.63
N PRO A 162 -1.80 -18.24 9.13
CA PRO A 162 -1.71 -17.41 10.31
C PRO A 162 -1.15 -18.22 11.49
N LEU A 163 -0.19 -17.67 12.20
CA LEU A 163 0.13 -18.21 13.52
C LEU A 163 -1.07 -17.92 14.42
N ALA A 164 -1.69 -18.99 14.88
CA ALA A 164 -2.68 -18.89 15.95
C ALA A 164 -1.92 -18.48 17.23
N VAL A 165 -1.79 -17.17 17.44
CA VAL A 165 -1.43 -16.64 18.74
C VAL A 165 -2.75 -16.40 19.47
N ASP A 166 -2.99 -17.15 20.53
CA ASP A 166 -4.23 -17.07 21.29
C ASP A 166 -4.50 -15.62 21.71
N GLY A 167 -5.71 -15.14 21.39
CA GLY A 167 -6.14 -13.80 21.75
C GLY A 167 -5.60 -12.65 20.87
N GLN A 168 -4.78 -12.92 19.84
CA GLN A 168 -4.25 -11.86 18.97
C GLN A 168 -4.88 -11.89 17.55
N PRO A 169 -5.05 -10.71 16.89
CA PRO A 169 -5.48 -10.67 15.51
C PRO A 169 -4.37 -11.18 14.60
N SER A 170 -4.76 -11.79 13.49
CA SER A 170 -3.84 -12.16 12.43
C SER A 170 -3.79 -11.05 11.38
N VAL A 171 -2.65 -10.36 11.30
CA VAL A 171 -2.43 -9.21 10.39
C VAL A 171 -1.32 -9.54 9.40
N VAL A 172 -1.59 -9.36 8.10
CA VAL A 172 -0.61 -9.56 7.04
C VAL A 172 -0.41 -8.30 6.21
N ILE A 173 0.85 -7.95 5.99
CA ILE A 173 1.26 -6.93 5.03
C ILE A 173 1.77 -7.68 3.79
N THR A 174 1.21 -7.37 2.63
CA THR A 174 1.60 -8.00 1.37
C THR A 174 1.51 -6.98 0.24
N HIS A 175 2.11 -7.26 -0.92
CA HIS A 175 2.04 -6.30 -2.00
C HIS A 175 0.80 -6.49 -2.89
N LYS A 176 0.48 -7.74 -3.27
CA LYS A 176 -0.54 -8.05 -4.29
C LYS A 176 -1.90 -8.41 -3.71
N PRO A 177 -3.00 -7.76 -4.17
CA PRO A 177 -4.35 -8.04 -3.68
C PRO A 177 -4.99 -9.30 -4.29
N ASP A 178 -4.48 -9.83 -5.40
CA ASP A 178 -5.05 -10.94 -6.17
C ASP A 178 -5.15 -12.26 -5.39
N ARG A 179 -4.50 -12.34 -4.21
CA ARG A 179 -4.55 -13.50 -3.33
C ARG A 179 -5.62 -13.43 -2.24
N PHE A 180 -6.57 -12.52 -2.32
CA PHE A 180 -7.56 -12.29 -1.26
C PHE A 180 -8.32 -13.56 -0.85
N HIS A 181 -8.81 -14.34 -1.82
CA HIS A 181 -9.47 -15.61 -1.55
C HIS A 181 -8.63 -16.63 -0.77
N TYR A 182 -7.29 -16.58 -0.90
CA TYR A 182 -6.39 -17.40 -0.10
C TYR A 182 -6.36 -16.93 1.35
N TYR A 183 -6.26 -15.62 1.58
CA TYR A 183 -6.22 -15.05 2.93
C TYR A 183 -7.53 -15.31 3.68
N CYS A 184 -8.68 -15.26 2.99
CA CYS A 184 -9.98 -15.62 3.57
C CYS A 184 -9.99 -17.10 4.03
N ARG A 185 -9.62 -18.03 3.14
CA ARG A 185 -9.53 -19.46 3.50
C ARG A 185 -8.55 -19.73 4.64
N ALA A 186 -7.46 -19.02 4.69
CA ALA A 186 -6.46 -19.10 5.75
C ALA A 186 -6.86 -18.34 7.02
N ARG A 187 -8.03 -17.66 7.04
CA ARG A 187 -8.61 -16.92 8.17
C ARG A 187 -7.73 -15.77 8.69
N TRP A 188 -7.05 -15.04 7.79
CA TRP A 188 -6.44 -13.78 8.14
C TRP A 188 -7.50 -12.73 8.42
N GLU A 189 -7.36 -11.96 9.51
CA GLU A 189 -8.33 -10.93 9.88
C GLU A 189 -8.12 -9.64 9.10
N LEU A 190 -6.87 -9.20 8.98
CA LEU A 190 -6.51 -7.99 8.24
C LEU A 190 -5.43 -8.28 7.21
N VAL A 191 -5.69 -7.84 5.99
CA VAL A 191 -4.74 -7.84 4.88
C VAL A 191 -4.53 -6.41 4.39
N VAL A 192 -3.28 -5.96 4.33
CA VAL A 192 -2.95 -4.61 3.83
C VAL A 192 -2.04 -4.75 2.61
N CYS A 193 -2.44 -4.13 1.49
CA CYS A 193 -1.70 -4.25 0.23
C CYS A 193 -1.79 -2.99 -0.66
N GLY A 194 -1.01 -2.98 -1.75
CA GLY A 194 -0.96 -1.95 -2.78
C GLY A 194 -1.11 -2.54 -4.18
N HIS A 195 -0.14 -2.28 -5.07
CA HIS A 195 0.04 -2.84 -6.40
C HIS A 195 -0.94 -2.40 -7.49
N ALA A 196 -2.23 -2.25 -7.17
CA ALA A 196 -3.27 -2.07 -8.18
C ALA A 196 -3.41 -0.61 -8.67
N HIS A 197 -2.76 0.36 -8.01
CA HIS A 197 -2.78 1.78 -8.34
C HIS A 197 -4.18 2.38 -8.55
N GLY A 198 -5.19 1.85 -7.90
CA GLY A 198 -6.57 2.26 -8.13
C GLY A 198 -7.07 1.97 -9.54
N GLY A 199 -6.31 1.16 -10.32
CA GLY A 199 -6.56 0.89 -11.73
C GLY A 199 -6.17 2.05 -12.64
N GLN A 200 -5.30 2.96 -12.20
CA GLN A 200 -4.81 4.17 -12.89
C GLN A 200 -5.92 5.11 -13.39
N MET A 201 -6.91 4.59 -14.10
CA MET A 201 -8.07 5.30 -14.63
C MET A 201 -9.34 4.75 -13.99
N ARG A 202 -10.13 5.64 -13.39
CA ARG A 202 -11.38 5.28 -12.74
C ARG A 202 -12.56 6.02 -13.39
N LEU A 203 -13.71 5.37 -13.42
CA LEU A 203 -14.99 5.96 -13.73
C LEU A 203 -15.91 5.72 -12.54
N GLY A 204 -15.98 6.70 -11.61
CA GLY A 204 -16.58 6.50 -10.30
C GLY A 204 -15.85 5.42 -9.51
N GLU A 205 -16.58 4.43 -9.02
CA GLU A 205 -16.04 3.29 -8.27
C GLU A 205 -15.30 2.26 -9.15
N HIS A 206 -15.49 2.31 -10.48
CA HIS A 206 -14.97 1.30 -11.39
C HIS A 206 -13.59 1.67 -11.91
N SER A 207 -12.66 0.73 -11.81
CA SER A 207 -11.32 0.82 -12.38
C SER A 207 -11.29 0.23 -13.78
N LEU A 208 -10.55 0.86 -14.70
CA LEU A 208 -10.48 0.36 -16.06
C LEU A 208 -9.41 -0.71 -16.25
N TYR A 209 -8.26 -0.58 -15.56
CA TYR A 209 -7.15 -1.52 -15.71
C TYR A 209 -6.26 -1.52 -14.49
N ALA A 210 -5.84 -2.70 -14.01
CA ALA A 210 -4.82 -2.81 -12.98
C ALA A 210 -3.71 -3.80 -13.37
N PRO A 211 -2.45 -3.54 -13.01
CA PRO A 211 -1.35 -4.47 -13.20
C PRO A 211 -1.68 -5.83 -12.57
N GLY A 212 -1.38 -6.92 -13.29
CA GLY A 212 -1.63 -8.29 -12.83
C GLY A 212 -3.08 -8.77 -12.87
N GLN A 213 -4.08 -7.86 -12.98
CA GLN A 213 -5.50 -8.22 -13.07
C GLN A 213 -6.13 -7.90 -14.45
N GLY A 214 -5.49 -7.05 -15.25
CA GLY A 214 -5.98 -6.67 -16.59
C GLY A 214 -7.10 -5.63 -16.54
N PHE A 215 -8.02 -5.71 -17.51
CA PHE A 215 -9.17 -4.81 -17.60
C PHE A 215 -10.26 -5.19 -16.60
N PHE A 216 -10.93 -4.17 -16.04
CA PHE A 216 -11.98 -4.29 -15.03
C PHE A 216 -11.55 -5.13 -13.82
N PRO A 217 -10.48 -4.72 -13.11
CA PRO A 217 -9.91 -5.48 -12.01
C PRO A 217 -10.87 -5.58 -10.84
N THR A 218 -10.89 -6.73 -10.18
CA THR A 218 -11.70 -6.97 -8.98
C THR A 218 -11.18 -6.20 -7.77
N TYR A 219 -9.85 -6.17 -7.58
CA TYR A 219 -9.21 -5.59 -6.39
C TYR A 219 -8.30 -4.43 -6.80
N SER A 220 -8.87 -3.23 -6.93
CA SER A 220 -8.10 -2.08 -7.43
C SER A 220 -7.82 -1.01 -6.38
N GLY A 221 -8.63 -0.90 -5.34
CA GLY A 221 -8.48 0.08 -4.26
C GLY A 221 -9.70 0.10 -3.36
N GLY A 222 -9.53 0.45 -2.10
CA GLY A 222 -10.59 0.48 -1.09
C GLY A 222 -10.62 -0.77 -0.20
N VAL A 223 -11.78 -1.08 0.35
CA VAL A 223 -11.97 -2.15 1.34
C VAL A 223 -12.74 -3.31 0.74
N TYR A 224 -12.25 -4.50 0.96
CA TYR A 224 -12.90 -5.76 0.56
C TYR A 224 -13.07 -6.65 1.78
N THR A 225 -14.25 -7.20 1.96
CA THR A 225 -14.58 -8.06 3.09
C THR A 225 -15.15 -9.38 2.59
N ALA A 226 -14.63 -10.48 3.09
CA ALA A 226 -15.19 -11.80 2.88
C ALA A 226 -14.91 -12.67 4.11
N ASP A 227 -15.88 -13.43 4.54
CA ASP A 227 -15.83 -14.20 5.79
C ASP A 227 -15.46 -13.29 6.97
N ASN A 228 -14.35 -13.59 7.65
CA ASN A 228 -13.81 -12.79 8.77
C ASN A 228 -12.56 -12.00 8.35
N THR A 229 -12.31 -11.84 7.05
CA THR A 229 -11.12 -11.17 6.51
C THR A 229 -11.50 -9.81 5.93
N VAL A 230 -10.80 -8.78 6.39
CA VAL A 230 -10.83 -7.43 5.79
C VAL A 230 -9.54 -7.23 5.02
N MET A 231 -9.64 -6.87 3.74
CA MET A 231 -8.48 -6.46 2.94
C MET A 231 -8.59 -4.98 2.57
N VAL A 232 -7.55 -4.22 2.86
CA VAL A 232 -7.42 -2.83 2.44
C VAL A 232 -6.39 -2.73 1.32
N VAL A 233 -6.81 -2.22 0.17
CA VAL A 233 -5.97 -2.02 -1.01
C VAL A 233 -5.71 -0.53 -1.17
N SER A 234 -4.45 -0.10 -1.00
CA SER A 234 -4.04 1.27 -1.30
C SER A 234 -4.09 1.52 -2.81
N ARG A 235 -4.54 2.72 -3.21
CA ARG A 235 -4.42 3.17 -4.61
C ARG A 235 -3.03 3.71 -4.96
N GLY A 236 -2.10 3.66 -4.00
CA GLY A 236 -0.71 4.09 -4.19
C GLY A 236 -0.51 5.60 -4.26
N LEU A 237 0.73 6.02 -4.01
CA LEU A 237 1.15 7.42 -3.94
C LEU A 237 1.91 7.90 -5.18
N GLY A 238 2.40 6.96 -6.00
CA GLY A 238 3.08 7.21 -7.26
C GLY A 238 2.33 6.68 -8.47
N ASN A 239 2.91 6.83 -9.65
CA ASN A 239 2.41 6.22 -10.88
C ASN A 239 3.07 4.85 -11.13
N SER A 240 2.39 3.98 -11.89
CA SER A 240 2.99 2.75 -12.40
C SER A 240 3.63 2.98 -13.77
N SER A 241 3.59 1.98 -14.66
CA SER A 241 4.01 2.10 -16.05
C SER A 241 3.21 3.13 -16.87
N ILE A 242 2.04 3.53 -16.41
CA ILE A 242 1.24 4.62 -16.99
C ILE A 242 1.56 5.89 -16.17
N PRO A 243 2.11 6.95 -16.80
CA PRO A 243 2.63 8.11 -16.07
C PRO A 243 1.56 9.14 -15.67
N TRP A 244 0.29 8.78 -15.65
CA TRP A 244 -0.83 9.65 -15.30
C TRP A 244 -1.97 8.86 -14.67
N ARG A 245 -2.75 9.57 -13.86
CA ARG A 245 -3.97 9.09 -13.21
C ARG A 245 -5.17 9.86 -13.74
N VAL A 246 -6.32 9.23 -13.87
CA VAL A 246 -7.59 9.86 -14.27
C VAL A 246 -8.64 9.52 -13.22
N SER A 247 -9.23 10.53 -12.58
CA SER A 247 -10.20 10.40 -11.48
C SER A 247 -9.72 9.47 -10.36
N ASN A 248 -8.42 9.53 -10.07
CA ASN A 248 -7.74 8.60 -9.18
C ASN A 248 -6.53 9.28 -8.51
N ARG A 249 -6.80 10.09 -7.50
CA ARG A 249 -5.77 10.84 -6.76
C ARG A 249 -4.77 9.91 -6.07
N PRO A 250 -3.50 10.35 -5.84
CA PRO A 250 -2.59 9.66 -4.93
C PRO A 250 -3.29 9.44 -3.59
N HIS A 251 -3.09 8.26 -2.98
CA HIS A 251 -3.93 7.81 -1.87
C HIS A 251 -3.09 7.39 -0.67
N LEU A 252 -3.37 7.99 0.47
CA LEU A 252 -2.83 7.63 1.78
C LEU A 252 -3.97 7.07 2.66
N PRO A 253 -4.20 5.76 2.69
CA PRO A 253 -5.12 5.16 3.65
C PRO A 253 -4.59 5.31 5.08
N VAL A 254 -5.48 5.64 6.00
CA VAL A 254 -5.22 5.64 7.44
C VAL A 254 -6.21 4.68 8.09
N LEU A 255 -5.74 3.49 8.44
CA LEU A 255 -6.58 2.48 9.08
C LEU A 255 -6.83 2.88 10.54
N ILE A 256 -8.08 2.81 10.96
CA ILE A 256 -8.47 3.01 12.37
C ILE A 256 -8.86 1.65 12.90
N LEU A 257 -7.99 1.04 13.70
CA LEU A 257 -8.22 -0.30 14.22
C LEU A 257 -9.30 -0.30 15.29
N GLN A 258 -10.28 -1.19 15.15
CA GLN A 258 -11.40 -1.31 16.07
C GLN A 258 -11.67 -2.77 16.39
N PRO A 259 -12.10 -3.12 17.63
CA PRO A 259 -12.41 -4.50 17.98
C PRO A 259 -13.68 -5.00 17.27
N LYS A 260 -14.56 -4.08 16.90
CA LYS A 260 -15.81 -4.32 16.18
C LYS A 260 -16.26 -3.03 15.48
N LEU A 261 -16.92 -3.16 14.34
CA LEU A 261 -17.59 -2.05 13.65
C LEU A 261 -19.03 -1.91 14.14
#